data_88b1d38c4b8a9755b1eefae9203f58b9
#
_entry.id   88b1d38c4b8a9755b1eefae9203f58b9
#
_cell.length_a   1.000
_cell.length_b   1.000
_cell.length_c   1.000
_cell.angle_alpha   90.00
_cell.angle_beta   90.00
_cell.angle_gamma   90.00
#
_symmetry.space_group_name_H-M   'P 1'
#
loop_
_entity.id
_entity.type
_entity.pdbx_description
1 polymer ?
#
loop_
_entity_poly.entity_id
_entity_poly.type
_entity_poly.pdbx_seq_one_letter_code
_entity_poly.pdbx_strand_id
1 'polypeptide(L)'
;MENVSKKLLVGAGVAFSLLFSPFSQAFAAEPTVGERKQVDNVAHRGATGYAPENTIAGFDLAVEMKADYIEIDVQRSKDGKLVLIHDTTVDRTTDGTGKVGDFTFEQLRSLDAGSWKGEQFAGEQIPTFEEILERYHGKVGILIEMKAPELYPGIEEQVAEALKERNLDKPQNEKIIIQSFNFESMKKMNKLLPKMPIGVLTSNRAHTTPEALQEFATYADWFNPSYGIVTEELVDEVHNLGMQIGSWTVRSQAAADFLFGMGVDAIISDYPDYVDPRN
;
A
#
# COMPACT_ATOMS: atom_id res chain seq x y z
N MET A 1 24.02 50.27 87.54
CA MET A 1 23.16 49.93 88.65
C MET A 1 22.24 48.83 88.12
N GLU A 2 22.48 47.70 88.75
CA GLU A 2 21.63 46.56 89.09
C GLU A 2 20.95 45.83 87.89
N ASN A 3 21.44 44.72 87.47
CA ASN A 3 21.43 43.39 88.13
C ASN A 3 20.03 42.95 88.61
N VAL A 4 19.41 41.98 87.93
CA VAL A 4 18.74 40.84 88.53
C VAL A 4 18.59 39.68 87.52
N SER A 5 19.24 38.61 87.87
CA SER A 5 19.09 37.24 87.33
C SER A 5 17.67 36.73 87.60
N LYS A 6 17.14 35.97 86.68
CA LYS A 6 16.15 34.95 87.03
C LYS A 6 16.39 33.65 86.23
N LYS A 7 16.32 32.65 87.03
CA LYS A 7 16.70 31.26 86.79
C LYS A 7 15.80 30.53 85.77
N LEU A 8 16.47 29.66 85.15
CA LEU A 8 16.04 28.57 84.28
C LEU A 8 15.07 27.59 84.98
N LEU A 9 14.01 27.19 84.29
CA LEU A 9 13.27 25.96 84.57
C LEU A 9 13.30 25.12 83.28
N VAL A 10 13.92 23.94 83.43
CA VAL A 10 14.01 22.92 82.45
C VAL A 10 12.71 22.12 82.42
N GLY A 11 11.99 22.13 81.37
CA GLY A 11 10.83 21.25 81.13
C GLY A 11 11.17 20.29 80.02
N ALA A 12 11.34 19.03 80.31
CA ALA A 12 11.56 17.97 79.34
C ALA A 12 10.25 17.67 78.58
N GLY A 13 10.14 18.10 77.33
CA GLY A 13 9.08 17.73 76.43
C GLY A 13 9.57 16.61 75.52
N VAL A 14 9.01 15.42 75.71
CA VAL A 14 9.20 14.29 74.73
C VAL A 14 8.48 14.58 73.50
N ALA A 15 9.21 14.90 72.45
CA ALA A 15 8.66 15.05 71.13
C ALA A 15 8.51 13.68 70.45
N PHE A 16 7.26 13.25 70.28
CA PHE A 16 6.89 12.07 69.46
C PHE A 16 6.93 12.46 67.99
N SER A 17 8.03 12.11 67.32
CA SER A 17 8.15 12.32 65.87
C SER A 17 7.35 11.23 65.13
N LEU A 18 6.16 11.56 64.68
CA LEU A 18 5.42 10.75 63.68
C LEU A 18 6.12 10.88 62.31
N LEU A 19 6.86 9.83 61.95
CA LEU A 19 7.38 9.67 60.60
C LEU A 19 6.21 9.36 59.63
N PHE A 20 5.70 10.38 58.99
CA PHE A 20 4.88 10.21 57.82
C PHE A 20 5.78 9.80 56.64
N SER A 21 5.79 8.52 56.28
CA SER A 21 6.31 8.06 55.02
C SER A 21 5.32 8.51 53.91
N PRO A 22 5.76 9.24 52.90
CA PRO A 22 4.91 9.46 51.73
C PRO A 22 4.80 8.12 51.01
N PHE A 23 3.62 7.51 51.03
CA PHE A 23 3.25 6.45 50.11
C PHE A 23 3.21 7.07 48.71
N SER A 24 4.34 7.02 47.98
CA SER A 24 4.34 7.26 46.56
C SER A 24 3.55 6.12 45.91
N GLN A 25 2.28 6.34 45.63
CA GLN A 25 1.58 5.55 44.65
C GLN A 25 2.27 5.84 43.30
N ALA A 26 3.10 4.91 42.86
CA ALA A 26 3.51 4.83 41.48
C ALA A 26 2.22 4.60 40.69
N PHE A 27 1.68 5.67 40.10
CA PHE A 27 0.78 5.53 39.00
C PHE A 27 1.55 4.79 37.91
N ALA A 28 1.16 3.54 37.64
CA ALA A 28 1.61 2.85 36.47
C ALA A 28 1.26 3.81 35.29
N ALA A 29 2.28 4.28 34.59
CA ALA A 29 2.05 5.02 33.36
C ALA A 29 1.17 4.12 32.47
N GLU A 30 0.03 4.65 32.07
CA GLU A 30 -0.76 3.98 31.02
C GLU A 30 0.21 3.75 29.84
N PRO A 31 0.16 2.58 29.19
CA PRO A 31 1.02 2.33 28.04
C PRO A 31 0.74 3.49 27.07
N THR A 32 1.76 4.27 26.77
CA THR A 32 1.73 5.22 25.67
C THR A 32 1.23 4.43 24.48
N VAL A 33 0.10 4.85 23.90
CA VAL A 33 -0.35 4.33 22.61
C VAL A 33 0.85 4.55 21.69
N GLY A 34 1.59 3.48 21.39
CA GLY A 34 2.70 3.54 20.45
C GLY A 34 2.14 4.19 19.19
N GLU A 35 2.89 5.11 18.60
CA GLU A 35 2.52 5.69 17.31
C GLU A 35 2.16 4.51 16.42
N ARG A 36 0.89 4.42 16.01
CA ARG A 36 0.47 3.37 15.09
C ARG A 36 1.32 3.56 13.85
N LYS A 37 2.06 2.53 13.45
CA LYS A 37 2.79 2.52 12.18
C LYS A 37 1.80 2.97 11.11
N GLN A 38 2.17 3.98 10.35
CA GLN A 38 1.32 4.45 9.27
C GLN A 38 1.17 3.31 8.25
N VAL A 39 -0.06 2.92 7.98
CA VAL A 39 -0.40 1.91 6.97
C VAL A 39 -0.73 2.64 5.68
N ASP A 40 -0.05 2.31 4.59
CA ASP A 40 -0.31 2.94 3.30
C ASP A 40 -1.68 2.55 2.75
N ASN A 41 -2.45 3.56 2.37
CA ASN A 41 -3.76 3.43 1.73
C ASN A 41 -3.58 3.31 0.22
N VAL A 42 -3.79 2.12 -0.33
CA VAL A 42 -3.64 1.84 -1.76
C VAL A 42 -5.00 1.68 -2.42
N ALA A 43 -5.35 2.59 -3.32
CA ALA A 43 -6.59 2.54 -4.09
C ALA A 43 -6.46 1.53 -5.24
N HIS A 44 -7.10 0.35 -5.08
CA HIS A 44 -7.07 -0.77 -6.02
C HIS A 44 -7.72 -0.39 -7.35
N ARG A 45 -6.93 -0.25 -8.40
CA ARG A 45 -7.33 0.23 -9.73
C ARG A 45 -8.00 1.61 -9.70
N GLY A 46 -7.60 2.46 -8.73
CA GLY A 46 -8.30 3.67 -8.35
C GLY A 46 -9.36 3.44 -7.27
N ALA A 47 -10.30 4.38 -7.10
CA ALA A 47 -11.41 4.26 -6.14
C ALA A 47 -12.53 3.37 -6.72
N THR A 48 -12.22 2.10 -7.02
CA THR A 48 -13.06 1.17 -7.81
C THR A 48 -14.42 0.89 -7.18
N GLY A 49 -14.57 1.03 -5.86
CA GLY A 49 -15.86 0.95 -5.19
C GLY A 49 -16.87 2.00 -5.70
N TYR A 50 -16.38 3.15 -6.16
CA TYR A 50 -17.17 4.34 -6.51
C TYR A 50 -17.10 4.74 -7.97
N ALA A 51 -15.99 4.45 -8.67
CA ALA A 51 -15.73 4.85 -10.05
C ALA A 51 -15.24 3.63 -10.89
N PRO A 52 -15.23 3.72 -12.23
CA PRO A 52 -14.74 2.60 -13.05
C PRO A 52 -13.25 2.36 -12.85
N GLU A 53 -12.89 1.07 -12.72
CA GLU A 53 -11.50 0.64 -12.51
C GLU A 53 -10.60 1.01 -13.68
N ASN A 54 -9.32 1.28 -13.38
CA ASN A 54 -8.27 1.60 -14.37
C ASN A 54 -8.63 2.76 -15.32
N THR A 55 -9.42 3.74 -14.85
CA THR A 55 -9.79 4.96 -15.61
C THR A 55 -9.28 6.22 -14.93
N ILE A 56 -9.21 7.31 -15.69
CA ILE A 56 -8.85 8.63 -15.14
C ILE A 56 -9.84 9.05 -14.05
N ALA A 57 -11.13 8.83 -14.23
CA ALA A 57 -12.14 9.15 -13.21
C ALA A 57 -11.91 8.38 -11.90
N GLY A 58 -11.54 7.09 -11.98
CA GLY A 58 -11.23 6.27 -10.81
C GLY A 58 -9.98 6.74 -10.06
N PHE A 59 -8.95 7.12 -10.80
CA PHE A 59 -7.69 7.61 -10.22
C PHE A 59 -7.82 9.03 -9.65
N ASP A 60 -8.49 9.94 -10.35
CA ASP A 60 -8.74 11.30 -9.83
C ASP A 60 -9.52 11.25 -8.52
N LEU A 61 -10.55 10.39 -8.43
CA LEU A 61 -11.30 10.19 -7.20
C LEU A 61 -10.43 9.61 -6.06
N ALA A 62 -9.55 8.66 -6.36
CA ALA A 62 -8.62 8.12 -5.37
C ALA A 62 -7.67 9.19 -4.80
N VAL A 63 -7.18 10.10 -5.65
CA VAL A 63 -6.36 11.25 -5.24
C VAL A 63 -7.19 12.23 -4.38
N GLU A 64 -8.43 12.50 -4.74
CA GLU A 64 -9.36 13.34 -3.96
C GLU A 64 -9.62 12.73 -2.58
N MET A 65 -9.79 11.41 -2.51
CA MET A 65 -9.94 10.64 -1.28
C MET A 65 -8.64 10.48 -0.49
N LYS A 66 -7.52 11.06 -0.97
CA LYS A 66 -6.20 11.08 -0.32
C LYS A 66 -5.60 9.69 -0.12
N ALA A 67 -5.78 8.81 -1.07
CA ALA A 67 -5.01 7.58 -1.11
C ALA A 67 -3.51 7.88 -1.18
N ASP A 68 -2.68 7.07 -0.52
CA ASP A 68 -1.22 7.19 -0.57
C ASP A 68 -0.66 6.68 -1.90
N TYR A 69 -1.34 5.67 -2.47
CA TYR A 69 -1.05 5.08 -3.78
C TYR A 69 -2.31 4.84 -4.58
N ILE A 70 -2.20 4.95 -5.90
CA ILE A 70 -3.11 4.32 -6.86
C ILE A 70 -2.45 3.04 -7.35
N GLU A 71 -3.21 1.96 -7.40
CA GLU A 71 -2.76 0.71 -8.03
C GLU A 71 -3.30 0.67 -9.46
N ILE A 72 -2.49 0.16 -10.39
CA ILE A 72 -2.77 0.13 -11.83
C ILE A 72 -2.36 -1.20 -12.45
N ASP A 73 -3.16 -1.70 -13.42
CA ASP A 73 -2.91 -2.96 -14.14
C ASP A 73 -2.37 -2.69 -15.54
N VAL A 74 -1.11 -3.03 -15.80
CA VAL A 74 -0.46 -2.76 -17.10
C VAL A 74 -0.48 -3.99 -17.99
N GLN A 75 -1.03 -3.83 -19.19
CA GLN A 75 -0.99 -4.77 -20.31
C GLN A 75 -0.50 -4.08 -21.58
N ARG A 76 -0.52 -4.77 -22.74
CA ARG A 76 -0.03 -4.22 -23.99
C ARG A 76 -1.02 -4.48 -25.15
N SER A 77 -1.30 -3.45 -25.93
CA SER A 77 -2.08 -3.53 -27.16
C SER A 77 -1.32 -4.29 -28.28
N LYS A 78 -2.05 -4.65 -29.34
CA LYS A 78 -1.51 -5.32 -30.52
C LYS A 78 -0.35 -4.57 -31.21
N ASP A 79 -0.45 -3.26 -31.23
CA ASP A 79 0.54 -2.35 -31.83
C ASP A 79 1.62 -1.87 -30.85
N GLY A 80 1.68 -2.50 -29.65
CA GLY A 80 2.77 -2.33 -28.71
C GLY A 80 2.60 -1.22 -27.69
N LYS A 81 1.43 -0.57 -27.58
CA LYS A 81 1.19 0.47 -26.59
C LYS A 81 0.90 -0.14 -25.21
N LEU A 82 1.52 0.35 -24.16
CA LEU A 82 1.16 -0.01 -22.79
C LEU A 82 -0.16 0.64 -22.40
N VAL A 83 -1.12 -0.16 -21.94
CA VAL A 83 -2.48 0.26 -21.61
C VAL A 83 -2.90 -0.27 -20.25
N LEU A 84 -3.87 0.37 -19.61
CA LEU A 84 -4.35 -0.02 -18.29
C LEU A 84 -5.69 -0.73 -18.38
N ILE A 85 -5.68 -2.01 -18.08
CA ILE A 85 -6.87 -2.84 -17.99
C ILE A 85 -6.53 -4.12 -17.21
N HIS A 86 -7.44 -4.58 -16.33
CA HIS A 86 -7.16 -5.73 -15.48
C HIS A 86 -7.27 -7.07 -16.20
N ASP A 87 -8.43 -7.32 -16.83
CA ASP A 87 -8.69 -8.61 -17.48
C ASP A 87 -7.90 -8.71 -18.80
N THR A 88 -7.55 -9.92 -19.19
CA THR A 88 -6.91 -10.15 -20.51
C THR A 88 -7.86 -9.99 -21.69
N THR A 89 -9.14 -9.71 -21.41
CA THR A 89 -10.18 -9.35 -22.39
C THR A 89 -10.85 -8.04 -22.00
N VAL A 90 -11.45 -7.35 -22.96
CA VAL A 90 -12.13 -6.06 -22.75
C VAL A 90 -13.59 -6.19 -22.27
N ASP A 91 -14.12 -7.41 -22.22
CA ASP A 91 -15.56 -7.72 -22.14
C ASP A 91 -16.25 -7.21 -20.88
N ARG A 92 -15.59 -7.26 -19.73
CA ARG A 92 -16.21 -6.93 -18.44
C ARG A 92 -16.32 -5.43 -18.17
N THR A 93 -15.34 -4.68 -18.63
CA THR A 93 -15.18 -3.26 -18.27
C THR A 93 -15.30 -2.32 -19.46
N THR A 94 -15.71 -2.83 -20.62
CA THR A 94 -15.98 -2.01 -21.80
C THR A 94 -17.20 -2.50 -22.56
N ASP A 95 -17.61 -1.75 -23.58
CA ASP A 95 -18.64 -2.14 -24.55
C ASP A 95 -18.11 -3.02 -25.69
N GLY A 96 -16.80 -3.37 -25.66
CA GLY A 96 -16.16 -4.27 -26.63
C GLY A 96 -16.14 -5.74 -26.19
N THR A 97 -15.64 -6.62 -27.08
CA THR A 97 -15.48 -8.06 -26.82
C THR A 97 -14.22 -8.58 -27.49
N GLY A 98 -13.37 -9.30 -26.75
CA GLY A 98 -12.15 -9.92 -27.25
C GLY A 98 -10.92 -9.66 -26.38
N LYS A 99 -9.76 -10.19 -26.81
CA LYS A 99 -8.51 -10.08 -26.04
C LYS A 99 -7.86 -8.71 -26.22
N VAL A 100 -7.33 -8.14 -25.14
CA VAL A 100 -6.61 -6.85 -25.14
C VAL A 100 -5.52 -6.82 -26.23
N GLY A 101 -4.70 -7.86 -26.31
CA GLY A 101 -3.60 -7.94 -27.27
C GLY A 101 -4.01 -8.12 -28.73
N ASP A 102 -5.30 -8.27 -29.04
CA ASP A 102 -5.80 -8.35 -30.42
C ASP A 102 -6.22 -6.98 -30.97
N PHE A 103 -6.38 -5.97 -30.11
CA PHE A 103 -6.76 -4.60 -30.47
C PHE A 103 -5.55 -3.69 -30.59
N THR A 104 -5.56 -2.80 -31.60
CA THR A 104 -4.64 -1.65 -31.59
C THR A 104 -5.02 -0.67 -30.48
N PHE A 105 -4.10 0.20 -30.10
CA PHE A 105 -4.40 1.22 -29.09
C PHE A 105 -5.60 2.13 -29.52
N GLU A 106 -5.66 2.52 -30.78
CA GLU A 106 -6.78 3.32 -31.30
C GLU A 106 -8.12 2.61 -31.10
N GLN A 107 -8.17 1.29 -31.35
CA GLN A 107 -9.36 0.48 -31.11
C GLN A 107 -9.71 0.40 -29.63
N LEU A 108 -8.73 0.15 -28.74
CA LEU A 108 -8.95 0.14 -27.29
C LEU A 108 -9.45 1.51 -26.79
N ARG A 109 -8.88 2.58 -27.30
CA ARG A 109 -9.25 3.95 -26.93
C ARG A 109 -10.64 4.34 -27.37
N SER A 110 -11.19 3.71 -28.40
CA SER A 110 -12.57 3.95 -28.89
C SER A 110 -13.64 3.24 -28.06
N LEU A 111 -13.27 2.32 -27.17
CA LEU A 111 -14.20 1.61 -26.29
C LEU A 111 -14.64 2.51 -25.12
N ASP A 112 -15.89 2.34 -24.71
CA ASP A 112 -16.42 2.94 -23.50
C ASP A 112 -16.04 2.07 -22.29
N ALA A 113 -15.11 2.56 -21.47
CA ALA A 113 -14.62 1.87 -20.26
C ALA A 113 -15.33 2.35 -18.98
N GLY A 114 -16.38 3.15 -19.07
CA GLY A 114 -17.04 3.73 -17.91
C GLY A 114 -18.50 3.34 -17.70
N SER A 115 -19.29 3.21 -18.77
CA SER A 115 -20.74 2.99 -18.69
C SER A 115 -21.14 1.73 -17.91
N TRP A 116 -20.31 0.70 -17.87
CA TRP A 116 -20.55 -0.51 -17.08
C TRP A 116 -20.64 -0.23 -15.56
N LYS A 117 -19.98 0.82 -15.09
CA LYS A 117 -19.99 1.25 -13.67
C LYS A 117 -21.16 2.16 -13.35
N GLY A 118 -21.56 2.97 -14.33
CA GLY A 118 -22.69 3.90 -14.22
C GLY A 118 -22.74 4.88 -15.38
N GLU A 119 -23.94 5.34 -15.72
CA GLU A 119 -24.19 6.24 -16.86
C GLU A 119 -23.40 7.56 -16.77
N GLN A 120 -23.12 8.03 -15.54
CA GLN A 120 -22.32 9.24 -15.29
C GLN A 120 -20.87 9.11 -15.72
N PHE A 121 -20.38 7.89 -15.96
CA PHE A 121 -19.02 7.61 -16.43
C PHE A 121 -18.96 7.23 -17.92
N ALA A 122 -20.08 7.39 -18.66
CA ALA A 122 -20.12 7.08 -20.07
C ALA A 122 -19.04 7.88 -20.84
N GLY A 123 -18.29 7.17 -21.69
CA GLY A 123 -17.21 7.77 -22.48
C GLY A 123 -15.84 7.81 -21.77
N GLU A 124 -15.71 7.29 -20.54
CA GLU A 124 -14.37 7.03 -19.98
C GLU A 124 -13.61 6.07 -20.90
N GLN A 125 -12.30 6.30 -21.01
CA GLN A 125 -11.45 5.58 -21.95
C GLN A 125 -10.40 4.75 -21.22
N ILE A 126 -9.90 3.70 -21.88
CA ILE A 126 -8.72 2.97 -21.42
C ILE A 126 -7.50 3.89 -21.53
N PRO A 127 -6.83 4.27 -20.43
CA PRO A 127 -5.65 5.14 -20.49
C PRO A 127 -4.39 4.36 -20.87
N THR A 128 -3.36 5.08 -21.31
CA THR A 128 -2.02 4.53 -21.46
C THR A 128 -1.25 4.61 -20.14
N PHE A 129 -0.23 3.77 -20.03
CA PHE A 129 0.70 3.81 -18.90
C PHE A 129 1.41 5.17 -18.80
N GLU A 130 1.83 5.71 -19.93
CA GLU A 130 2.51 7.00 -19.99
C GLU A 130 1.60 8.16 -19.53
N GLU A 131 0.31 8.16 -19.93
CA GLU A 131 -0.67 9.16 -19.47
C GLU A 131 -0.80 9.15 -17.94
N ILE A 132 -0.77 7.97 -17.33
CA ILE A 132 -0.84 7.84 -15.87
C ILE A 132 0.43 8.37 -15.21
N LEU A 133 1.60 7.99 -15.71
CA LEU A 133 2.86 8.51 -15.18
C LEU A 133 2.92 10.05 -15.27
N GLU A 134 2.51 10.63 -16.40
CA GLU A 134 2.51 12.08 -16.60
C GLU A 134 1.50 12.81 -15.70
N ARG A 135 0.32 12.20 -15.50
CA ARG A 135 -0.75 12.84 -14.71
C ARG A 135 -0.54 12.76 -13.21
N TYR A 136 -0.06 11.61 -12.70
CA TYR A 136 -0.07 11.31 -11.26
C TYR A 136 1.29 11.29 -10.60
N HIS A 137 2.38 11.18 -11.34
CA HIS A 137 3.73 11.26 -10.77
C HIS A 137 3.91 12.54 -9.92
N GLY A 138 4.43 12.35 -8.71
CA GLY A 138 4.62 13.44 -7.74
C GLY A 138 3.35 13.94 -7.03
N LYS A 139 2.17 13.41 -7.37
CA LYS A 139 0.90 13.72 -6.70
C LYS A 139 0.46 12.61 -5.75
N VAL A 140 0.66 11.37 -6.16
CA VAL A 140 0.30 10.15 -5.42
C VAL A 140 1.31 9.06 -5.77
N GLY A 141 1.50 8.07 -4.90
CA GLY A 141 2.28 6.87 -5.22
C GLY A 141 1.61 6.03 -6.30
N ILE A 142 2.38 5.23 -7.03
CA ILE A 142 1.86 4.36 -8.09
C ILE A 142 2.36 2.93 -7.83
N LEU A 143 1.42 2.02 -7.57
CA LEU A 143 1.66 0.58 -7.48
C LEU A 143 1.32 -0.05 -8.82
N ILE A 144 2.32 -0.51 -9.55
CA ILE A 144 2.20 -1.03 -10.93
C ILE A 144 2.08 -2.54 -10.89
N GLU A 145 0.93 -3.11 -11.26
CA GLU A 145 0.83 -4.55 -11.51
C GLU A 145 1.13 -4.88 -12.97
N MET A 146 2.12 -5.75 -13.18
CA MET A 146 2.39 -6.35 -14.50
C MET A 146 1.41 -7.51 -14.70
N LYS A 147 0.35 -7.26 -15.50
CA LYS A 147 -0.71 -8.26 -15.75
C LYS A 147 -0.31 -9.25 -16.84
N ALA A 148 -0.41 -10.56 -16.52
CA ALA A 148 -0.18 -11.64 -17.47
C ALA A 148 1.03 -11.37 -18.41
N PRO A 149 2.22 -11.01 -17.87
CA PRO A 149 3.38 -10.58 -18.69
C PRO A 149 3.83 -11.67 -19.67
N GLU A 150 3.51 -12.93 -19.40
CA GLU A 150 3.78 -14.05 -20.29
C GLU A 150 3.06 -13.95 -21.65
N LEU A 151 1.97 -13.19 -21.72
CA LEU A 151 1.26 -12.92 -22.99
C LEU A 151 1.94 -11.85 -23.84
N TYR A 152 2.87 -11.09 -23.24
CA TYR A 152 3.47 -9.90 -23.84
C TYR A 152 5.00 -9.94 -23.78
N PRO A 153 5.68 -10.82 -24.55
CA PRO A 153 7.15 -10.93 -24.50
C PRO A 153 7.82 -9.55 -24.64
N GLY A 154 8.72 -9.22 -23.70
CA GLY A 154 9.43 -7.93 -23.67
C GLY A 154 8.68 -6.78 -23.00
N ILE A 155 7.55 -7.03 -22.34
CA ILE A 155 6.80 -5.97 -21.64
C ILE A 155 7.60 -5.41 -20.46
N GLU A 156 8.43 -6.21 -19.78
CA GLU A 156 9.26 -5.77 -18.68
C GLU A 156 10.29 -4.72 -19.13
N GLU A 157 10.97 -4.96 -20.26
CA GLU A 157 11.89 -4.00 -20.85
C GLU A 157 11.16 -2.70 -21.22
N GLN A 158 9.97 -2.82 -21.78
CA GLN A 158 9.19 -1.66 -22.21
C GLN A 158 8.74 -0.80 -21.01
N VAL A 159 8.26 -1.41 -19.93
CA VAL A 159 7.90 -0.71 -18.69
C VAL A 159 9.13 -0.08 -18.06
N ALA A 160 10.26 -0.82 -18.00
CA ALA A 160 11.50 -0.29 -17.46
C ALA A 160 12.03 0.91 -18.27
N GLU A 161 11.93 0.89 -19.60
CA GLU A 161 12.32 2.00 -20.47
C GLU A 161 11.41 3.22 -20.25
N ALA A 162 10.10 3.04 -20.21
CA ALA A 162 9.14 4.12 -19.97
C ALA A 162 9.38 4.84 -18.63
N LEU A 163 9.79 4.10 -17.60
CA LEU A 163 10.17 4.67 -16.30
C LEU A 163 11.51 5.40 -16.37
N LYS A 164 12.52 4.82 -17.03
CA LYS A 164 13.85 5.45 -17.19
C LYS A 164 13.81 6.74 -17.98
N GLU A 165 13.05 6.79 -19.07
CA GLU A 165 12.88 8.01 -19.88
C GLU A 165 12.32 9.19 -19.08
N ARG A 166 11.55 8.88 -18.02
CA ARG A 166 10.96 9.88 -17.10
C ARG A 166 11.76 10.09 -15.83
N ASN A 167 12.93 9.46 -15.70
CA ASN A 167 13.74 9.45 -14.47
C ASN A 167 13.00 8.92 -13.23
N LEU A 168 12.08 7.97 -13.43
CA LEU A 168 11.28 7.33 -12.38
C LEU A 168 11.86 5.98 -11.91
N ASP A 169 13.04 5.61 -12.40
CA ASP A 169 13.77 4.40 -12.05
C ASP A 169 14.66 4.53 -10.80
N LYS A 170 14.58 5.67 -10.08
CA LYS A 170 15.45 5.99 -8.95
C LYS A 170 14.67 6.03 -7.64
N PRO A 171 15.26 5.56 -6.50
CA PRO A 171 14.59 5.52 -5.20
C PRO A 171 14.12 6.89 -4.68
N GLN A 172 14.79 7.99 -5.07
CA GLN A 172 14.40 9.34 -4.66
C GLN A 172 13.05 9.79 -5.25
N ASN A 173 12.55 9.11 -6.27
CA ASN A 173 11.24 9.38 -6.88
C ASN A 173 10.11 8.61 -6.18
N GLU A 174 10.42 7.82 -5.26
CA GLU A 174 9.91 7.24 -4.04
C GLU A 174 8.52 6.66 -4.01
N LYS A 175 7.67 6.89 -4.88
CA LYS A 175 6.33 6.35 -4.76
C LYS A 175 5.97 5.52 -5.99
N ILE A 176 6.92 4.68 -6.44
CA ILE A 176 6.64 3.67 -7.47
C ILE A 176 7.08 2.31 -6.96
N ILE A 177 6.18 1.35 -7.00
CA ILE A 177 6.40 -0.06 -6.66
C ILE A 177 5.89 -0.88 -7.84
N ILE A 178 6.61 -1.95 -8.21
CA ILE A 178 6.19 -2.86 -9.29
C ILE A 178 5.88 -4.22 -8.69
N GLN A 179 4.75 -4.80 -9.04
CA GLN A 179 4.32 -6.12 -8.54
C GLN A 179 3.77 -7.01 -9.65
N SER A 180 3.74 -8.31 -9.42
CA SER A 180 3.07 -9.29 -10.28
C SER A 180 2.84 -10.61 -9.57
N PHE A 181 1.89 -11.41 -10.07
CA PHE A 181 1.77 -12.84 -9.79
C PHE A 181 2.82 -13.69 -10.51
N ASN A 182 3.49 -13.12 -11.54
CA ASN A 182 4.54 -13.78 -12.29
C ASN A 182 5.91 -13.48 -11.65
N PHE A 183 6.41 -14.41 -10.82
CA PHE A 183 7.66 -14.21 -10.07
C PHE A 183 8.89 -14.11 -10.97
N GLU A 184 8.90 -14.78 -12.13
CA GLU A 184 10.02 -14.68 -13.08
C GLU A 184 10.06 -13.28 -13.73
N SER A 185 8.89 -12.70 -14.00
CA SER A 185 8.80 -11.29 -14.42
C SER A 185 9.36 -10.36 -13.34
N MET A 186 9.07 -10.60 -12.07
CA MET A 186 9.59 -9.78 -10.96
C MET A 186 11.10 -9.93 -10.77
N LYS A 187 11.64 -11.14 -10.88
CA LYS A 187 13.10 -11.36 -10.93
C LYS A 187 13.76 -10.61 -12.10
N LYS A 188 13.07 -10.54 -13.24
CA LYS A 188 13.53 -9.79 -14.41
C LYS A 188 13.47 -8.27 -14.17
N MET A 189 12.36 -7.77 -13.60
CA MET A 189 12.22 -6.36 -13.26
C MET A 189 13.28 -5.89 -12.26
N ASN A 190 13.58 -6.69 -11.23
CA ASN A 190 14.65 -6.39 -10.28
C ASN A 190 16.03 -6.26 -10.96
N LYS A 191 16.30 -7.05 -12.01
CA LYS A 191 17.55 -6.92 -12.80
C LYS A 191 17.55 -5.68 -13.68
N LEU A 192 16.40 -5.32 -14.28
CA LEU A 192 16.28 -4.16 -15.17
C LEU A 192 16.30 -2.83 -14.40
N LEU A 193 15.73 -2.84 -13.19
CA LEU A 193 15.54 -1.68 -12.29
C LEU A 193 15.99 -2.03 -10.86
N PRO A 194 17.30 -2.21 -10.61
CA PRO A 194 17.82 -2.78 -9.35
C PRO A 194 17.62 -1.89 -8.11
N LYS A 195 17.02 -0.73 -8.28
CA LYS A 195 16.69 0.21 -7.19
C LYS A 195 15.19 0.42 -7.03
N MET A 196 14.39 -0.19 -7.89
CA MET A 196 12.94 -0.11 -7.85
C MET A 196 12.40 -1.12 -6.83
N PRO A 197 11.54 -0.71 -5.90
CA PRO A 197 10.87 -1.67 -5.03
C PRO A 197 10.02 -2.67 -5.83
N ILE A 198 10.22 -3.95 -5.56
CA ILE A 198 9.56 -5.07 -6.24
C ILE A 198 8.64 -5.79 -5.25
N GLY A 199 7.40 -6.07 -5.67
CA GLY A 199 6.42 -6.82 -4.91
C GLY A 199 6.05 -8.15 -5.57
N VAL A 200 5.86 -9.19 -4.77
CA VAL A 200 5.32 -10.49 -5.21
C VAL A 200 3.89 -10.65 -4.74
N LEU A 201 2.97 -10.88 -5.69
CA LEU A 201 1.55 -11.12 -5.43
C LEU A 201 1.26 -12.60 -5.28
N THR A 202 0.45 -12.97 -4.28
CA THR A 202 0.00 -14.36 -4.14
C THR A 202 -1.33 -14.50 -3.39
N SER A 203 -2.11 -15.54 -3.76
CA SER A 203 -3.23 -16.06 -2.97
C SER A 203 -2.98 -17.48 -2.47
N ASN A 204 -1.82 -18.05 -2.78
CA ASN A 204 -1.50 -19.43 -2.47
C ASN A 204 -0.73 -19.54 -1.14
N ARG A 205 -1.30 -20.25 -0.16
CA ARG A 205 -0.66 -20.52 1.14
C ARG A 205 0.69 -21.24 1.03
N ALA A 206 0.94 -21.99 -0.04
CA ALA A 206 2.24 -22.62 -0.25
C ALA A 206 3.39 -21.60 -0.41
N HIS A 207 3.08 -20.36 -0.72
CA HIS A 207 4.07 -19.28 -0.83
C HIS A 207 4.34 -18.54 0.51
N THR A 208 3.70 -18.97 1.61
CA THR A 208 3.94 -18.40 2.95
C THR A 208 4.86 -19.27 3.81
N THR A 209 5.54 -20.26 3.23
CA THR A 209 6.53 -21.07 3.97
C THR A 209 7.83 -20.28 4.14
N PRO A 210 8.60 -20.53 5.21
CA PRO A 210 9.88 -19.84 5.44
C PRO A 210 10.83 -19.91 4.23
N GLU A 211 10.89 -21.06 3.56
CA GLU A 211 11.75 -21.25 2.39
C GLU A 211 11.30 -20.38 1.20
N ALA A 212 9.98 -20.30 0.96
CA ALA A 212 9.44 -19.46 -0.11
C ALA A 212 9.67 -17.97 0.17
N LEU A 213 9.44 -17.53 1.42
CA LEU A 213 9.67 -16.14 1.82
C LEU A 213 11.16 -15.77 1.73
N GLN A 214 12.07 -16.65 2.13
CA GLN A 214 13.52 -16.46 1.97
C GLN A 214 13.91 -16.34 0.49
N GLU A 215 13.31 -17.13 -0.42
CA GLU A 215 13.53 -16.99 -1.85
C GLU A 215 13.05 -15.61 -2.35
N PHE A 216 11.84 -15.18 -1.98
CA PHE A 216 11.29 -13.88 -2.37
C PHE A 216 12.18 -12.72 -1.88
N ALA A 217 12.65 -12.76 -0.64
CA ALA A 217 13.51 -11.73 -0.07
C ALA A 217 14.86 -11.54 -0.81
N THR A 218 15.23 -12.45 -1.71
CA THR A 218 16.44 -12.29 -2.53
C THR A 218 16.28 -11.29 -3.67
N TYR A 219 15.03 -10.92 -4.03
CA TYR A 219 14.77 -10.02 -5.16
C TYR A 219 13.53 -9.12 -4.98
N ALA A 220 12.74 -9.31 -3.93
CA ALA A 220 11.55 -8.52 -3.67
C ALA A 220 11.67 -7.76 -2.35
N ASP A 221 11.11 -6.57 -2.30
CA ASP A 221 11.03 -5.69 -1.14
C ASP A 221 9.64 -5.78 -0.48
N TRP A 222 8.64 -6.27 -1.22
CA TRP A 222 7.27 -6.40 -0.78
C TRP A 222 6.73 -7.82 -1.01
N PHE A 223 6.02 -8.34 0.00
CA PHE A 223 5.22 -9.54 -0.11
C PHE A 223 3.75 -9.17 -0.02
N ASN A 224 2.99 -9.37 -1.09
CA ASN A 224 1.61 -8.88 -1.23
C ASN A 224 0.61 -10.04 -1.30
N PRO A 225 0.24 -10.65 -0.16
CA PRO A 225 -0.70 -11.76 -0.11
C PRO A 225 -2.16 -11.28 -0.16
N SER A 226 -3.06 -12.16 -0.64
CA SER A 226 -4.50 -12.01 -0.39
C SER A 226 -4.77 -11.98 1.13
N TYR A 227 -5.65 -11.09 1.60
CA TYR A 227 -5.92 -10.90 3.02
C TYR A 227 -6.40 -12.16 3.75
N GLY A 228 -7.02 -13.10 3.03
CA GLY A 228 -7.48 -14.37 3.60
C GLY A 228 -6.38 -15.35 4.02
N ILE A 229 -5.10 -15.04 3.72
CA ILE A 229 -3.95 -15.87 4.13
C ILE A 229 -3.01 -15.14 5.09
N VAL A 230 -3.30 -13.89 5.45
CA VAL A 230 -2.51 -13.09 6.40
C VAL A 230 -2.73 -13.61 7.83
N THR A 231 -1.66 -13.75 8.58
CA THR A 231 -1.62 -14.01 10.03
C THR A 231 -0.55 -13.14 10.67
N GLU A 232 -0.59 -12.96 11.98
CA GLU A 232 0.46 -12.21 12.72
C GLU A 232 1.84 -12.83 12.49
N GLU A 233 1.93 -14.16 12.55
CA GLU A 233 3.20 -14.88 12.36
C GLU A 233 3.77 -14.63 10.94
N LEU A 234 2.89 -14.57 9.92
CA LEU A 234 3.31 -14.27 8.56
C LEU A 234 3.85 -12.84 8.45
N VAL A 235 3.18 -11.87 9.07
CA VAL A 235 3.63 -10.47 9.08
C VAL A 235 5.00 -10.36 9.75
N ASP A 236 5.17 -10.97 10.93
CA ASP A 236 6.45 -10.98 11.65
C ASP A 236 7.57 -11.62 10.82
N GLU A 237 7.30 -12.74 10.16
CA GLU A 237 8.29 -13.44 9.33
C GLU A 237 8.72 -12.61 8.12
N VAL A 238 7.77 -11.97 7.43
CA VAL A 238 8.05 -11.06 6.32
C VAL A 238 8.90 -9.88 6.78
N HIS A 239 8.56 -9.26 7.91
CA HIS A 239 9.33 -8.15 8.48
C HIS A 239 10.74 -8.59 8.93
N ASN A 240 10.89 -9.78 9.53
CA ASN A 240 12.19 -10.32 9.93
C ASN A 240 13.12 -10.57 8.74
N LEU A 241 12.57 -10.78 7.54
CA LEU A 241 13.33 -10.89 6.29
C LEU A 241 13.64 -9.53 5.65
N GLY A 242 13.19 -8.43 6.26
CA GLY A 242 13.40 -7.07 5.76
C GLY A 242 12.46 -6.65 4.64
N MET A 243 11.43 -7.44 4.35
CA MET A 243 10.37 -7.09 3.41
C MET A 243 9.23 -6.34 4.10
N GLN A 244 8.45 -5.60 3.32
CA GLN A 244 7.15 -5.04 3.71
C GLN A 244 6.02 -5.95 3.24
N ILE A 245 4.82 -5.80 3.84
CA ILE A 245 3.65 -6.59 3.50
C ILE A 245 2.45 -5.71 3.16
N GLY A 246 1.96 -5.83 1.91
CA GLY A 246 0.74 -5.18 1.44
C GLY A 246 -0.34 -6.20 1.14
N SER A 247 -1.57 -5.99 1.60
CA SER A 247 -2.60 -7.01 1.46
C SER A 247 -3.84 -6.54 0.71
N TRP A 248 -4.42 -7.44 -0.11
CA TRP A 248 -5.47 -7.21 -1.10
C TRP A 248 -6.55 -8.31 -1.07
N THR A 249 -7.76 -8.14 -1.63
CA THR A 249 -8.39 -6.87 -1.93
C THR A 249 -9.44 -6.61 -0.86
N VAL A 250 -9.33 -5.50 -0.18
CA VAL A 250 -10.25 -5.11 0.90
C VAL A 250 -11.49 -4.48 0.29
N ARG A 251 -12.68 -4.97 0.75
CA ARG A 251 -14.01 -4.51 0.31
C ARG A 251 -14.97 -4.25 1.46
N SER A 252 -14.48 -4.24 2.70
CA SER A 252 -15.29 -3.95 3.88
C SER A 252 -14.45 -3.34 4.98
N GLN A 253 -15.06 -2.51 5.84
CA GLN A 253 -14.41 -1.94 7.00
C GLN A 253 -13.83 -3.03 7.92
N ALA A 254 -14.58 -4.11 8.15
CA ALA A 254 -14.10 -5.22 8.99
C ALA A 254 -12.84 -5.90 8.46
N ALA A 255 -12.65 -5.98 7.13
CA ALA A 255 -11.41 -6.51 6.54
C ALA A 255 -10.25 -5.51 6.68
N ALA A 256 -10.51 -4.21 6.58
CA ALA A 256 -9.51 -3.18 6.84
C ALA A 256 -9.07 -3.22 8.32
N ASP A 257 -10.03 -3.23 9.26
CA ASP A 257 -9.76 -3.30 10.70
C ASP A 257 -8.96 -4.55 11.08
N PHE A 258 -9.28 -5.69 10.47
CA PHE A 258 -8.52 -6.92 10.63
C PHE A 258 -7.05 -6.74 10.23
N LEU A 259 -6.79 -6.18 9.05
CA LEU A 259 -5.43 -5.97 8.56
C LEU A 259 -4.66 -4.91 9.36
N PHE A 260 -5.33 -3.85 9.82
CA PHE A 260 -4.74 -2.90 10.77
C PHE A 260 -4.27 -3.61 12.06
N GLY A 261 -5.08 -4.55 12.56
CA GLY A 261 -4.74 -5.36 13.73
C GLY A 261 -3.56 -6.31 13.49
N MET A 262 -3.37 -6.78 12.26
CA MET A 262 -2.25 -7.66 11.89
C MET A 262 -0.92 -6.91 11.70
N GLY A 263 -0.91 -5.59 11.60
CA GLY A 263 0.31 -4.78 11.46
C GLY A 263 0.92 -4.80 10.05
N VAL A 264 0.09 -4.96 9.00
CA VAL A 264 0.55 -4.84 7.61
C VAL A 264 1.03 -3.42 7.30
N ASP A 265 1.86 -3.26 6.26
CA ASP A 265 2.41 -1.97 5.85
C ASP A 265 1.50 -1.23 4.85
N ALA A 266 0.72 -1.97 4.06
CA ALA A 266 -0.21 -1.40 3.10
C ALA A 266 -1.51 -2.21 3.01
N ILE A 267 -2.61 -1.52 2.76
CA ILE A 267 -3.93 -2.12 2.51
C ILE A 267 -4.41 -1.68 1.12
N ILE A 268 -4.59 -2.67 0.24
CA ILE A 268 -5.05 -2.45 -1.13
C ILE A 268 -6.56 -2.67 -1.16
N SER A 269 -7.32 -1.58 -1.39
CA SER A 269 -8.78 -1.55 -1.22
C SER A 269 -9.51 -0.97 -2.43
N ASP A 270 -10.68 -1.55 -2.75
CA ASP A 270 -11.64 -0.95 -3.68
C ASP A 270 -12.26 0.34 -3.09
N TYR A 271 -12.18 0.53 -1.76
CA TYR A 271 -12.77 1.62 -0.99
C TYR A 271 -11.67 2.31 -0.15
N PRO A 272 -10.98 3.32 -0.70
CA PRO A 272 -9.88 4.00 0.00
C PRO A 272 -10.27 4.62 1.35
N ASP A 273 -11.54 5.02 1.52
CA ASP A 273 -12.08 5.55 2.77
C ASP A 273 -12.09 4.53 3.93
N TYR A 274 -12.13 3.22 3.64
CA TYR A 274 -12.00 2.19 4.67
C TYR A 274 -10.60 2.08 5.27
N VAL A 275 -9.60 2.64 4.59
CA VAL A 275 -8.20 2.61 4.99
C VAL A 275 -7.74 3.95 5.57
N ASP A 276 -8.58 4.98 5.53
CA ASP A 276 -8.26 6.29 6.10
C ASP A 276 -8.18 6.21 7.63
N PRO A 277 -7.00 6.46 8.26
CA PRO A 277 -6.84 6.38 9.71
C PRO A 277 -7.61 7.45 10.49
N ARG A 278 -8.28 8.36 9.78
CA ARG A 278 -9.12 9.42 10.37
C ARG A 278 -10.59 9.02 10.52
N ASN A 279 -10.98 7.85 9.99
CA ASN A 279 -12.32 7.30 10.12
C ASN A 279 -12.47 6.42 11.35
#